data_aceefbd942f1f6fae70fcbf744cdc5ac
#
_entry.id   aceefbd942f1f6fae70fcbf744cdc5ac
#
_cell.length_a   1.000
_cell.length_b   1.000
_cell.length_c   1.000
_cell.angle_alpha   90.00
_cell.angle_beta   90.00
_cell.angle_gamma   90.00
#
_symmetry.space_group_name_H-M   'P 1'
#
loop_
_entity.id
_entity.type
_entity.pdbx_description
1 polymer ?
#
loop_
_entity_poly.entity_id
_entity_poly.type
_entity_poly.pdbx_seq_one_letter_code
_entity_poly.pdbx_strand_id
1 'polypeptide(L)'
;LFPYTTLFRSYLPNLSFAFHKIATMTYPSLLFTQEDLSELNLHDFFVTLEREALEKKYGYDAYIYSLFSTLFLRLLRIWHCQGICFNPESISESEEQSMQDILVYLDRHSQENINIEALAHKYNMSYSYFAKLFLKHYGQSCKQYIEFIRLNKVENLLLFTDYDLNYIAAETGFADCSHL
;
A
#
# COMPACT_ATOMS: atom_id res chain seq x y z
N LEU A 1 -6.37 20.24 6.24
CA LEU A 1 -6.05 18.82 6.15
C LEU A 1 -6.02 18.45 4.66
N PHE A 2 -4.84 18.42 4.08
CA PHE A 2 -4.66 17.98 2.70
C PHE A 2 -4.73 16.44 2.68
N PRO A 3 -5.49 15.83 1.78
CA PRO A 3 -5.49 14.38 1.60
C PRO A 3 -4.23 13.97 0.82
N TYR A 4 -3.07 13.98 1.50
CA TYR A 4 -1.81 13.54 0.90
C TYR A 4 -1.83 12.06 0.48
N THR A 5 -2.76 11.28 1.00
CA THR A 5 -2.84 9.84 0.75
C THR A 5 -3.41 9.48 -0.63
N THR A 6 -4.29 10.31 -1.21
CA THR A 6 -5.00 9.96 -2.44
C THR A 6 -4.20 10.30 -3.71
N LEU A 7 -3.45 11.41 -3.71
CA LEU A 7 -2.70 11.85 -4.89
C LEU A 7 -1.45 10.98 -5.18
N PHE A 8 -0.79 10.46 -4.16
CA PHE A 8 0.40 9.61 -4.34
C PHE A 8 0.07 8.14 -4.60
N ARG A 9 -1.08 7.63 -4.13
CA ARG A 9 -1.47 6.22 -4.35
C ARG A 9 -1.83 5.90 -5.80
N SER A 10 -2.34 6.85 -6.57
CA SER A 10 -2.74 6.63 -7.97
C SER A 10 -1.58 6.57 -8.97
N TYR A 11 -0.40 7.06 -8.59
CA TYR A 11 0.78 7.09 -9.48
C TYR A 11 1.91 6.14 -9.06
N LEU A 12 1.86 5.58 -7.85
CA LEU A 12 2.82 4.56 -7.45
C LEU A 12 2.34 3.19 -7.93
N PRO A 13 3.20 2.42 -8.59
CA PRO A 13 2.88 1.01 -8.88
C PRO A 13 2.49 0.35 -7.57
N ASN A 14 1.54 -0.59 -7.63
CA ASN A 14 1.10 -1.32 -6.44
C ASN A 14 2.26 -2.17 -5.91
N LEU A 15 3.04 -1.60 -5.00
CA LEU A 15 4.23 -2.25 -4.43
C LEU A 15 3.86 -3.55 -3.73
N SER A 16 2.72 -3.60 -3.04
CA SER A 16 2.24 -4.84 -2.42
C SER A 16 2.01 -5.93 -3.44
N PHE A 17 1.39 -5.61 -4.59
CA PHE A 17 1.19 -6.56 -5.68
C PHE A 17 2.52 -7.04 -6.25
N ALA A 18 3.45 -6.13 -6.52
CA ALA A 18 4.76 -6.45 -7.07
C ALA A 18 5.54 -7.39 -6.13
N PHE A 19 5.61 -7.08 -4.83
CA PHE A 19 6.26 -7.92 -3.84
C PHE A 19 5.55 -9.26 -3.64
N HIS A 20 4.22 -9.28 -3.62
CA HIS A 20 3.46 -10.53 -3.54
C HIS A 20 3.74 -11.42 -4.75
N LYS A 21 3.76 -10.85 -5.94
CA LYS A 21 4.10 -11.58 -7.16
C LYS A 21 5.50 -12.19 -7.09
N ILE A 22 6.50 -11.42 -6.65
CA ILE A 22 7.87 -11.91 -6.48
C ILE A 22 7.92 -13.04 -5.45
N ALA A 23 7.25 -12.89 -4.30
CA ALA A 23 7.22 -13.90 -3.24
C ALA A 23 6.55 -15.22 -3.67
N THR A 24 5.64 -15.19 -4.64
CA THR A 24 4.93 -16.36 -5.14
C THR A 24 5.59 -17.00 -6.38
N MET A 25 6.64 -16.38 -6.93
CA MET A 25 7.38 -16.97 -8.06
C MET A 25 8.20 -18.17 -7.62
N THR A 26 8.08 -19.27 -8.38
CA THR A 26 8.75 -20.54 -8.07
C THR A 26 10.28 -20.47 -8.23
N TYR A 27 10.79 -19.51 -8.99
CA TYR A 27 12.23 -19.25 -9.19
C TYR A 27 12.53 -17.76 -9.29
N PRO A 28 12.49 -17.02 -8.20
CA PRO A 28 13.03 -15.68 -8.24
C PRO A 28 14.56 -15.80 -8.18
N SER A 29 15.22 -15.72 -9.31
CA SER A 29 16.64 -15.35 -9.30
C SER A 29 16.70 -13.88 -8.89
N LEU A 30 16.49 -13.61 -7.62
CA LEU A 30 16.64 -12.28 -7.01
C LEU A 30 18.12 -11.95 -6.82
N LEU A 31 18.95 -12.34 -7.80
CA LEU A 31 20.37 -12.05 -7.81
C LEU A 31 20.56 -10.64 -8.34
N PHE A 32 21.17 -9.80 -7.54
CA PHE A 32 21.63 -8.49 -7.96
C PHE A 32 23.07 -8.59 -8.44
N THR A 33 23.35 -8.07 -9.61
CA THR A 33 24.71 -7.92 -10.11
C THR A 33 25.40 -6.75 -9.39
N GLN A 34 26.71 -6.65 -9.55
CA GLN A 34 27.46 -5.50 -9.01
C GLN A 34 27.02 -4.18 -9.68
N GLU A 35 26.58 -4.23 -10.93
CA GLU A 35 26.01 -3.08 -11.65
C GLU A 35 24.68 -2.67 -11.06
N ASP A 36 23.77 -3.62 -10.80
CA ASP A 36 22.50 -3.37 -10.13
C ASP A 36 22.68 -2.70 -8.76
N LEU A 37 23.62 -3.20 -7.96
CA LEU A 37 23.92 -2.64 -6.64
C LEU A 37 24.51 -1.22 -6.72
N SER A 38 25.32 -0.94 -7.75
CA SER A 38 25.87 0.41 -7.97
C SER A 38 24.76 1.39 -8.39
N GLU A 39 23.81 0.94 -9.22
CA GLU A 39 22.65 1.74 -9.64
C GLU A 39 21.71 2.07 -8.45
N LEU A 40 21.57 1.15 -7.49
CA LEU A 40 20.77 1.37 -6.29
C LEU A 40 21.36 2.43 -5.36
N ASN A 41 22.69 2.63 -5.41
CA ASN A 41 23.43 3.57 -4.56
C ASN A 41 23.05 3.45 -3.07
N LEU A 42 23.09 2.22 -2.55
CA LEU A 42 22.64 1.89 -1.19
C LEU A 42 23.41 2.64 -0.12
N HIS A 43 24.69 2.94 -0.35
CA HIS A 43 25.51 3.68 0.62
C HIS A 43 24.92 5.07 0.89
N ASP A 44 24.68 5.87 -0.15
CA ASP A 44 24.13 7.21 0.00
C ASP A 44 22.70 7.19 0.52
N PHE A 45 21.95 6.15 0.16
CA PHE A 45 20.60 5.92 0.70
C PHE A 45 20.64 5.77 2.22
N PHE A 46 21.48 4.87 2.76
CA PHE A 46 21.56 4.63 4.20
C PHE A 46 22.14 5.82 4.97
N VAL A 47 23.16 6.49 4.45
CA VAL A 47 23.73 7.71 5.05
C VAL A 47 22.68 8.82 5.14
N THR A 48 21.88 8.99 4.08
CA THR A 48 20.82 10.01 4.06
C THR A 48 19.71 9.64 5.02
N LEU A 49 19.29 8.36 5.04
CA LEU A 49 18.26 7.85 5.94
C LEU A 49 18.65 8.06 7.42
N GLU A 50 19.87 7.69 7.80
CA GLU A 50 20.38 7.86 9.16
C GLU A 50 20.39 9.33 9.56
N ARG A 51 20.88 10.22 8.70
CA ARG A 51 20.91 11.66 8.96
C ARG A 51 19.50 12.22 9.19
N GLU A 52 18.54 11.90 8.32
CA GLU A 52 17.16 12.38 8.47
C GLU A 52 16.49 11.83 9.74
N ALA A 53 16.73 10.56 10.07
CA ALA A 53 16.19 9.95 11.28
C ALA A 53 16.77 10.56 12.58
N LEU A 54 18.03 11.02 12.56
CA LEU A 54 18.68 11.65 13.70
C LEU A 54 18.30 13.13 13.84
N GLU A 55 18.34 13.88 12.73
CA GLU A 55 18.11 15.34 12.74
C GLU A 55 16.62 15.71 12.89
N LYS A 56 15.71 14.85 12.44
CA LYS A 56 14.25 15.04 12.51
C LYS A 56 13.79 16.45 12.08
N LYS A 57 14.33 16.92 10.96
CA LYS A 57 13.92 18.22 10.38
C LYS A 57 12.45 18.18 9.96
N TYR A 58 11.84 19.33 9.75
CA TYR A 58 10.47 19.42 9.28
C TYR A 58 10.25 18.55 8.04
N GLY A 59 9.28 17.63 8.10
CA GLY A 59 8.94 16.71 6.99
C GLY A 59 9.90 15.51 6.83
N TYR A 60 10.73 15.20 7.84
CA TYR A 60 11.69 14.09 7.81
C TYR A 60 11.01 12.74 7.50
N ASP A 61 9.84 12.50 8.06
CA ASP A 61 9.01 11.31 7.84
C ASP A 61 8.59 11.16 6.38
N ALA A 62 8.08 12.23 5.78
CA ALA A 62 7.73 12.25 4.35
C ALA A 62 8.96 12.07 3.45
N TYR A 63 10.10 12.64 3.85
CA TYR A 63 11.35 12.49 3.12
C TYR A 63 11.88 11.05 3.20
N ILE A 64 11.88 10.43 4.38
CA ILE A 64 12.21 9.01 4.56
C ILE A 64 11.30 8.12 3.70
N TYR A 65 10.00 8.38 3.71
CA TYR A 65 9.06 7.66 2.86
C TYR A 65 9.39 7.79 1.37
N SER A 66 9.78 8.98 0.92
CA SER A 66 10.16 9.22 -0.48
C SER A 66 11.46 8.50 -0.86
N LEU A 67 12.43 8.40 0.06
CA LEU A 67 13.66 7.63 -0.13
C LEU A 67 13.36 6.14 -0.34
N PHE A 68 12.54 5.54 0.53
CA PHE A 68 12.13 4.14 0.37
C PHE A 68 11.32 3.93 -0.92
N SER A 69 10.40 4.83 -1.24
CA SER A 69 9.63 4.75 -2.48
C SER A 69 10.52 4.77 -3.72
N THR A 70 11.55 5.62 -3.72
CA THR A 70 12.54 5.70 -4.79
C THR A 70 13.36 4.42 -4.89
N LEU A 71 13.82 3.88 -3.76
CA LEU A 71 14.56 2.62 -3.71
C LEU A 71 13.73 1.46 -4.27
N PHE A 72 12.48 1.32 -3.85
CA PHE A 72 11.59 0.28 -4.33
C PHE A 72 11.29 0.39 -5.83
N LEU A 73 11.12 1.60 -6.36
CA LEU A 73 10.95 1.80 -7.80
C LEU A 73 12.18 1.38 -8.60
N ARG A 74 13.39 1.64 -8.09
CA ARG A 74 14.63 1.17 -8.72
C ARG A 74 14.72 -0.35 -8.70
N LEU A 75 14.41 -1.00 -7.58
CA LEU A 75 14.34 -2.46 -7.48
C LEU A 75 13.34 -3.05 -8.49
N LEU A 76 12.14 -2.48 -8.61
CA LEU A 76 11.15 -2.93 -9.58
C LEU A 76 11.63 -2.78 -11.02
N ARG A 77 12.38 -1.72 -11.34
CA ARG A 77 12.98 -1.53 -12.68
C ARG A 77 14.01 -2.60 -12.99
N ILE A 78 14.92 -2.91 -12.04
CA ILE A 78 15.91 -3.98 -12.18
C ILE A 78 15.20 -5.31 -12.47
N TRP A 79 14.22 -5.67 -11.67
CA TRP A 79 13.46 -6.91 -11.86
C TRP A 79 12.67 -6.92 -13.17
N HIS A 80 12.12 -5.80 -13.59
CA HIS A 80 11.46 -5.67 -14.89
C HIS A 80 12.46 -5.88 -16.04
N CYS A 81 13.66 -5.34 -15.96
CA CYS A 81 14.73 -5.58 -16.93
C CYS A 81 15.16 -7.05 -16.97
N GLN A 82 15.05 -7.78 -15.85
CA GLN A 82 15.28 -9.21 -15.77
C GLN A 82 14.09 -10.05 -16.32
N GLY A 83 13.08 -9.40 -16.89
CA GLY A 83 11.93 -10.05 -17.52
C GLY A 83 10.75 -10.30 -16.57
N ILE A 84 10.77 -9.79 -15.33
CA ILE A 84 9.63 -9.89 -14.42
C ILE A 84 8.59 -8.85 -14.80
N CYS A 85 7.44 -9.32 -15.29
CA CYS A 85 6.34 -8.44 -15.65
C CYS A 85 5.46 -8.18 -14.43
N PHE A 86 5.32 -6.91 -14.02
CA PHE A 86 4.49 -6.49 -12.89
C PHE A 86 3.08 -6.04 -13.31
N ASN A 87 2.83 -5.91 -14.61
CA ASN A 87 1.48 -5.58 -15.07
C ASN A 87 0.55 -6.77 -14.83
N PRO A 88 -0.61 -6.55 -14.19
CA PRO A 88 -1.63 -7.58 -14.14
C PRO A 88 -2.01 -7.94 -15.59
N GLU A 89 -1.95 -9.24 -15.91
CA GLU A 89 -2.35 -9.73 -17.22
C GLU A 89 -3.76 -9.23 -17.54
N SER A 90 -3.88 -8.50 -18.64
CA SER A 90 -5.12 -8.06 -19.30
C SER A 90 -6.31 -7.81 -18.35
N ILE A 91 -6.26 -6.74 -17.61
CA ILE A 91 -7.43 -6.18 -16.96
C ILE A 91 -7.97 -5.11 -17.90
N SER A 92 -9.27 -5.09 -18.13
CA SER A 92 -9.87 -4.04 -18.94
C SER A 92 -9.76 -2.69 -18.23
N GLU A 93 -9.60 -1.61 -19.00
CA GLU A 93 -9.55 -0.25 -18.42
C GLU A 93 -10.74 0.05 -17.50
N SER A 94 -11.93 -0.51 -17.83
CA SER A 94 -13.12 -0.37 -17.01
C SER A 94 -13.04 -1.09 -15.65
N GLU A 95 -12.34 -2.24 -15.59
CA GLU A 95 -12.11 -2.96 -14.33
C GLU A 95 -11.08 -2.24 -13.47
N GLU A 96 -10.03 -1.70 -14.07
CA GLU A 96 -9.03 -0.91 -13.37
C GLU A 96 -9.64 0.34 -12.75
N GLN A 97 -10.47 1.07 -13.52
CA GLN A 97 -11.21 2.22 -13.00
C GLN A 97 -12.14 1.82 -11.85
N SER A 98 -12.87 0.71 -11.98
CA SER A 98 -13.74 0.21 -10.91
C SER A 98 -12.97 -0.13 -9.64
N MET A 99 -11.78 -0.74 -9.78
CA MET A 99 -10.92 -1.05 -8.62
C MET A 99 -10.38 0.21 -7.95
N GLN A 100 -10.01 1.25 -8.70
CA GLN A 100 -9.61 2.53 -8.14
C GLN A 100 -10.75 3.20 -7.37
N ASP A 101 -11.95 3.22 -7.92
CA ASP A 101 -13.13 3.79 -7.27
C ASP A 101 -13.48 3.05 -5.97
N ILE A 102 -13.32 1.72 -5.97
CA ILE A 102 -13.48 0.88 -4.78
C ILE A 102 -12.46 1.26 -3.71
N LEU A 103 -11.19 1.46 -4.04
CA LEU A 103 -10.18 1.90 -3.06
C LEU A 103 -10.54 3.24 -2.43
N VAL A 104 -10.95 4.21 -3.25
CA VAL A 104 -11.38 5.52 -2.76
C VAL A 104 -12.58 5.38 -1.82
N TYR A 105 -13.52 4.51 -2.14
CA TYR A 105 -14.66 4.21 -1.28
C TYR A 105 -14.23 3.60 0.06
N LEU A 106 -13.35 2.57 0.02
CA LEU A 106 -12.84 1.92 1.22
C LEU A 106 -12.06 2.88 2.13
N ASP A 107 -11.25 3.76 1.57
CA ASP A 107 -10.50 4.78 2.31
C ASP A 107 -11.44 5.74 3.07
N ARG A 108 -12.51 6.18 2.42
CA ARG A 108 -13.49 7.14 2.99
C ARG A 108 -14.38 6.52 4.05
N HIS A 109 -14.75 5.25 3.86
CA HIS A 109 -15.75 4.55 4.68
C HIS A 109 -15.13 3.48 5.59
N SER A 110 -13.80 3.43 5.74
CA SER A 110 -13.11 2.35 6.47
C SER A 110 -13.55 2.22 7.92
N GLN A 111 -14.02 3.28 8.57
CA GLN A 111 -14.57 3.26 9.93
C GLN A 111 -15.95 2.59 10.03
N GLU A 112 -16.68 2.50 8.92
CA GLU A 112 -18.00 1.91 8.87
C GLU A 112 -17.93 0.38 8.75
N ASN A 113 -19.03 -0.30 9.07
CA ASN A 113 -19.16 -1.73 8.82
C ASN A 113 -19.48 -1.96 7.34
N ILE A 114 -18.42 -2.11 6.52
CA ILE A 114 -18.55 -2.28 5.08
C ILE A 114 -19.04 -3.69 4.74
N ASN A 115 -20.20 -3.77 4.11
CA ASN A 115 -20.68 -5.01 3.50
C ASN A 115 -19.99 -5.19 2.13
N ILE A 116 -19.01 -6.10 2.07
CA ILE A 116 -18.19 -6.36 0.87
C ILE A 116 -19.05 -6.94 -0.26
N GLU A 117 -20.08 -7.73 0.04
CA GLU A 117 -20.98 -8.29 -0.97
C GLU A 117 -21.83 -7.19 -1.62
N ALA A 118 -22.39 -6.28 -0.82
CA ALA A 118 -23.11 -5.12 -1.33
C ALA A 118 -22.19 -4.20 -2.16
N LEU A 119 -20.93 -4.05 -1.73
CA LEU A 119 -19.93 -3.29 -2.48
C LEU A 119 -19.64 -3.92 -3.84
N ALA A 120 -19.46 -5.24 -3.90
CA ALA A 120 -19.26 -5.95 -5.15
C ALA A 120 -20.45 -5.75 -6.11
N HIS A 121 -21.68 -5.91 -5.61
CA HIS A 121 -22.91 -5.68 -6.39
C HIS A 121 -23.03 -4.26 -6.92
N LYS A 122 -22.62 -3.25 -6.15
CA LYS A 122 -22.61 -1.85 -6.60
C LYS A 122 -21.78 -1.63 -7.88
N TYR A 123 -20.74 -2.44 -8.07
CA TYR A 123 -19.88 -2.42 -9.26
C TYR A 123 -20.21 -3.55 -10.25
N ASN A 124 -21.44 -4.09 -10.20
CA ASN A 124 -21.92 -5.17 -11.09
C ASN A 124 -21.04 -6.43 -11.05
N MET A 125 -20.44 -6.74 -9.91
CA MET A 125 -19.58 -7.91 -9.72
C MET A 125 -20.25 -8.91 -8.77
N SER A 126 -20.10 -10.21 -9.03
CA SER A 126 -20.38 -11.21 -8.01
C SER A 126 -19.30 -11.15 -6.93
N TYR A 127 -19.66 -11.51 -5.69
CA TYR A 127 -18.70 -11.55 -4.57
C TYR A 127 -17.43 -12.35 -4.89
N SER A 128 -17.62 -13.55 -5.49
CA SER A 128 -16.49 -14.43 -5.85
C SER A 128 -15.57 -13.80 -6.90
N TYR A 129 -16.12 -13.12 -7.89
CA TYR A 129 -15.35 -12.42 -8.90
C TYR A 129 -14.61 -11.25 -8.31
N PHE A 130 -15.30 -10.41 -7.54
CA PHE A 130 -14.72 -9.28 -6.82
C PHE A 130 -13.55 -9.72 -5.91
N ALA A 131 -13.74 -10.77 -5.11
CA ALA A 131 -12.69 -11.25 -4.20
C ALA A 131 -11.43 -11.71 -4.95
N LYS A 132 -11.59 -12.42 -6.07
CA LYS A 132 -10.47 -12.85 -6.92
C LYS A 132 -9.77 -11.64 -7.57
N LEU A 133 -10.56 -10.71 -8.12
CA LEU A 133 -10.05 -9.53 -8.78
C LEU A 133 -9.30 -8.62 -7.80
N PHE A 134 -9.86 -8.41 -6.60
CA PHE A 134 -9.25 -7.62 -5.55
C PHE A 134 -7.92 -8.23 -5.07
N LEU A 135 -7.90 -9.55 -4.83
CA LEU A 135 -6.69 -10.28 -4.47
C LEU A 135 -5.63 -10.20 -5.59
N LYS A 136 -6.05 -10.35 -6.85
CA LYS A 136 -5.16 -10.24 -8.02
C LYS A 136 -4.55 -8.84 -8.13
N HIS A 137 -5.33 -7.78 -7.84
CA HIS A 137 -4.86 -6.39 -7.93
C HIS A 137 -3.99 -5.94 -6.76
N TYR A 138 -4.34 -6.35 -5.54
CA TYR A 138 -3.76 -5.79 -4.32
C TYR A 138 -2.97 -6.79 -3.47
N GLY A 139 -2.90 -8.05 -3.89
CA GLY A 139 -2.14 -9.10 -3.21
C GLY A 139 -2.71 -9.51 -1.85
N GLN A 140 -3.86 -8.97 -1.45
CA GLN A 140 -4.53 -9.24 -0.18
C GLN A 140 -6.04 -9.16 -0.35
N SER A 141 -6.79 -9.77 0.59
CA SER A 141 -8.25 -9.69 0.56
C SER A 141 -8.75 -8.28 0.87
N CYS A 142 -9.96 -7.94 0.41
CA CYS A 142 -10.58 -6.67 0.70
C CYS A 142 -10.74 -6.43 2.23
N LYS A 143 -11.02 -7.49 3.00
CA LYS A 143 -11.09 -7.42 4.47
C LYS A 143 -9.75 -7.03 5.09
N GLN A 144 -8.67 -7.70 4.70
CA GLN A 144 -7.32 -7.36 5.17
C GLN A 144 -6.92 -5.93 4.78
N TYR A 145 -7.34 -5.48 3.60
CA TYR A 145 -7.09 -4.11 3.16
C TYR A 145 -7.81 -3.08 4.03
N ILE A 146 -9.08 -3.34 4.41
CA ILE A 146 -9.83 -2.47 5.34
C ILE A 146 -9.14 -2.43 6.71
N GLU A 147 -8.74 -3.57 7.26
CA GLU A 147 -7.99 -3.65 8.52
C GLU A 147 -6.68 -2.85 8.45
N PHE A 148 -5.95 -2.98 7.37
CA PHE A 148 -4.72 -2.21 7.14
C PHE A 148 -4.96 -0.69 7.13
N ILE A 149 -6.02 -0.21 6.47
CA ILE A 149 -6.38 1.22 6.48
C ILE A 149 -6.72 1.68 7.91
N ARG A 150 -7.49 0.88 8.65
CA ARG A 150 -7.87 1.18 10.02
C ARG A 150 -6.64 1.29 10.93
N LEU A 151 -5.73 0.31 10.86
CA LEU A 151 -4.49 0.31 11.63
C LEU A 151 -3.60 1.52 11.31
N ASN A 152 -3.48 1.91 10.05
CA ASN A 152 -2.74 3.12 9.69
C ASN A 152 -3.38 4.39 10.28
N LYS A 153 -4.73 4.45 10.35
CA LYS A 153 -5.42 5.56 11.01
C LYS A 153 -5.19 5.56 12.53
N VAL A 154 -5.22 4.38 13.17
CA VAL A 154 -4.89 4.22 14.59
C VAL A 154 -3.47 4.73 14.87
N GLU A 155 -2.48 4.27 14.11
CA GLU A 155 -1.09 4.69 14.27
C GLU A 155 -0.95 6.21 14.16
N ASN A 156 -1.57 6.83 13.17
CA ASN A 156 -1.54 8.28 13.01
C ASN A 156 -2.17 9.01 14.21
N LEU A 157 -3.32 8.53 14.71
CA LEU A 157 -3.96 9.15 15.86
C LEU A 157 -3.13 8.99 17.14
N LEU A 158 -2.50 7.83 17.35
CA LEU A 158 -1.60 7.59 18.48
C LEU A 158 -0.34 8.46 18.45
N LEU A 159 0.21 8.70 17.26
CA LEU A 159 1.45 9.48 17.11
C LEU A 159 1.24 10.98 17.17
N PHE A 160 0.09 11.47 16.70
CA PHE A 160 -0.12 12.90 16.47
C PHE A 160 -1.24 13.53 17.33
N THR A 161 -1.87 12.76 18.23
CA THR A 161 -2.92 13.25 19.10
C THR A 161 -2.83 12.66 20.50
N ASP A 162 -3.44 13.32 21.48
CA ASP A 162 -3.56 12.85 22.86
C ASP A 162 -4.92 12.17 23.13
N TYR A 163 -5.56 11.60 22.11
CA TYR A 163 -6.85 10.94 22.26
C TYR A 163 -6.70 9.63 23.04
N ASP A 164 -7.69 9.29 23.86
CA ASP A 164 -7.71 8.02 24.56
C ASP A 164 -7.99 6.84 23.61
N LEU A 165 -7.57 5.63 24.01
CA LEU A 165 -7.69 4.43 23.18
C LEU A 165 -9.13 4.06 22.80
N ASN A 166 -10.11 4.34 23.66
CA ASN A 166 -11.53 4.06 23.35
C ASN A 166 -12.04 4.99 22.26
N TYR A 167 -11.66 6.27 22.33
CA TYR A 167 -11.98 7.23 21.28
C TYR A 167 -11.34 6.82 19.96
N ILE A 168 -10.05 6.46 19.97
CA ILE A 168 -9.32 6.02 18.77
C ILE A 168 -9.98 4.78 18.16
N ALA A 169 -10.37 3.78 18.99
CA ALA A 169 -11.05 2.59 18.52
C ALA A 169 -12.37 2.94 17.80
N ALA A 170 -13.20 3.76 18.44
CA ALA A 170 -14.50 4.19 17.88
C ALA A 170 -14.31 4.96 16.56
N GLU A 171 -13.35 5.89 16.49
CA GLU A 171 -13.10 6.74 15.33
C GLU A 171 -12.51 5.96 14.15
N THR A 172 -11.82 4.85 14.41
CA THR A 172 -11.18 4.03 13.39
C THR A 172 -11.97 2.79 12.99
N GLY A 173 -13.12 2.55 13.62
CA GLY A 173 -14.05 1.48 13.29
C GLY A 173 -13.73 0.14 13.92
N PHE A 174 -12.96 0.12 15.02
CA PHE A 174 -12.79 -1.05 15.87
C PHE A 174 -13.93 -1.13 16.90
N ALA A 175 -14.29 -2.35 17.30
CA ALA A 175 -15.38 -2.55 18.24
C ALA A 175 -15.07 -1.98 19.63
N ASP A 176 -13.81 -2.14 20.06
CA ASP A 176 -13.29 -1.64 21.32
C ASP A 176 -11.75 -1.56 21.28
N CYS A 177 -11.14 -1.00 22.31
CA CYS A 177 -9.69 -0.85 22.44
C CYS A 177 -8.92 -2.18 22.55
N SER A 178 -9.60 -3.30 22.89
CA SER A 178 -8.95 -4.62 22.97
C SER A 178 -8.72 -5.22 21.58
N HIS A 179 -9.35 -4.68 20.56
CA HIS A 179 -9.25 -5.09 19.15
C HIS A 179 -8.32 -4.20 18.33
N LEU A 180 -7.76 -3.14 18.95
CA LEU A 180 -6.69 -2.32 18.39
C LEU A 180 -5.36 -3.08 18.39
#